data_59b52806c51297b2f8b3891e35d1f823
#
_entry.id   59b52806c51297b2f8b3891e35d1f823
#
_cell.length_a   1.000
_cell.length_b   1.000
_cell.length_c   1.000
_cell.angle_alpha   90.00
_cell.angle_beta   90.00
_cell.angle_gamma   90.00
#
_symmetry.space_group_name_H-M   'P 1'
#
loop_
_entity.id
_entity.type
_entity.pdbx_description
1 polymer ?
#
loop_
_entity_poly.entity_id
_entity_poly.type
_entity_poly.pdbx_seq_one_letter_code
_entity_poly.pdbx_strand_id
1 'polypeptide(L)'
;MVTDYEAFIKRKQRRVELYGFDIVTDKLNPNLFDWQKRAVQWAIKRGRAALFEECGLGKTLQQLEWARLVHQHCGQPVVVHCPVGVRSQTKREAEKFGIDSLVTVADSQDEVINGINLINYEKLHKFDPATFCGVVLDESSILKGMNSVTRKLLKESYGQTRFRLACTATPAPNDHMELGNHAEFLGICEPVDMLNRYFVHDSGDTSKWRLRGHAEKDFWSWVSQWAVCISKPSDIGGEDAGYALPEMIIKRHHVTPEIDNAPSGMLFNTSGISATTMHEEKRLTNEARCQRAAELAKSTSGPVLIWCDTNYEADELRKHLPDAVEVRGDDKDKESKLLGFADGQFRVLISKPSIAGFGMNYQHCDTQIFAGLSYSFESYYQAVRRSWRFGQKKPVKIHIVIADSDSAIESAVARKESDHAVMQSGMAQAMSRSNGIEWNGDMLKQRYRPRVLIEVPSFIEGVASCK
;
A
#
# COMPACT_ATOMS: atom_id res chain seq x y z
N MET A 1 39.42 -1.62 21.98
CA MET A 1 38.71 -2.89 21.66
C MET A 1 37.41 -3.05 22.43
N VAL A 2 37.31 -2.67 23.72
CA VAL A 2 36.06 -2.71 24.50
C VAL A 2 35.00 -1.76 23.95
N THR A 3 35.37 -0.60 23.46
CA THR A 3 34.47 0.41 22.87
C THR A 3 33.79 -0.02 21.57
N ASP A 4 34.42 -0.89 20.82
CA ASP A 4 33.87 -1.38 19.54
C ASP A 4 32.83 -2.50 19.74
N TYR A 5 33.03 -3.34 20.77
CA TYR A 5 32.07 -4.37 21.14
C TYR A 5 30.84 -3.79 21.85
N GLU A 6 31.00 -2.81 22.71
CA GLU A 6 29.86 -2.09 23.30
C GLU A 6 29.06 -1.31 22.26
N ALA A 7 29.74 -0.68 21.29
CA ALA A 7 29.10 -0.05 20.15
C ALA A 7 28.38 -1.07 19.26
N PHE A 8 28.94 -2.28 19.09
CA PHE A 8 28.31 -3.38 18.38
C PHE A 8 27.07 -3.91 19.12
N ILE A 9 27.15 -4.12 20.44
CA ILE A 9 26.00 -4.52 21.27
C ILE A 9 24.94 -3.42 21.29
N LYS A 10 25.30 -2.15 21.43
CA LYS A 10 24.38 -1.01 21.31
C LYS A 10 23.71 -0.96 19.93
N ARG A 11 24.41 -1.26 18.83
CA ARG A 11 23.82 -1.40 17.50
C ARG A 11 22.84 -2.56 17.41
N LYS A 12 23.11 -3.70 18.03
CA LYS A 12 22.18 -4.84 18.11
C LYS A 12 20.96 -4.58 18.98
N GLN A 13 21.08 -3.73 19.99
CA GLN A 13 20.00 -3.34 20.90
C GLN A 13 19.24 -2.09 20.44
N ARG A 14 19.51 -1.56 19.23
CA ARG A 14 18.87 -0.33 18.74
C ARG A 14 17.35 -0.47 18.83
N ARG A 15 16.79 0.21 19.84
CA ARG A 15 15.40 0.63 19.85
C ARG A 15 15.21 1.59 18.68
N VAL A 16 14.05 1.51 18.02
CA VAL A 16 13.68 2.52 17.05
C VAL A 16 13.68 3.88 17.77
N GLU A 17 14.52 4.79 17.30
CA GLU A 17 14.62 6.13 17.87
C GLU A 17 13.31 6.89 17.68
N LEU A 18 12.93 7.69 18.66
CA LEU A 18 11.77 8.56 18.58
C LEU A 18 12.20 9.93 18.06
N TYR A 19 11.66 10.32 16.93
CA TYR A 19 11.94 11.62 16.28
C TYR A 19 10.82 12.64 16.52
N GLY A 20 9.71 12.17 17.07
CA GLY A 20 8.47 12.91 17.20
C GLY A 20 8.33 13.73 18.48
N PHE A 21 7.09 14.03 18.79
CA PHE A 21 6.67 14.80 19.96
C PHE A 21 5.35 14.29 20.50
N ASP A 22 5.05 14.62 21.76
CA ASP A 22 3.77 14.26 22.37
C ASP A 22 2.70 15.28 22.02
N ILE A 23 1.48 14.80 21.79
CA ILE A 23 0.32 15.64 21.52
C ILE A 23 -0.88 15.16 22.34
N VAL A 24 -1.64 16.13 22.89
CA VAL A 24 -2.88 15.83 23.60
C VAL A 24 -4.05 15.62 22.62
N THR A 25 -4.98 14.74 22.97
CA THR A 25 -6.10 14.32 22.14
C THR A 25 -6.99 15.49 21.71
N ASP A 26 -7.16 16.50 22.57
CA ASP A 26 -8.01 17.67 22.32
C ASP A 26 -7.51 18.58 21.17
N LYS A 27 -6.24 18.44 20.77
CA LYS A 27 -5.65 19.15 19.64
C LYS A 27 -5.87 18.45 18.29
N LEU A 28 -6.39 17.22 18.31
CA LEU A 28 -6.66 16.46 17.11
C LEU A 28 -7.99 16.87 16.50
N ASN A 29 -8.08 16.77 15.17
CA ASN A 29 -9.29 17.06 14.41
C ASN A 29 -10.48 16.28 14.99
N PRO A 30 -11.59 16.94 15.36
CA PRO A 30 -12.74 16.29 15.99
C PRO A 30 -13.44 15.28 15.06
N ASN A 31 -13.27 15.40 13.74
CA ASN A 31 -13.84 14.47 12.77
C ASN A 31 -13.11 13.12 12.71
N LEU A 32 -11.96 12.97 13.37
CA LEU A 32 -11.29 11.68 13.53
C LEU A 32 -12.03 10.81 14.55
N PHE A 33 -12.25 9.55 14.23
CA PHE A 33 -12.67 8.56 15.21
C PHE A 33 -11.58 8.35 16.27
N ASP A 34 -11.95 7.91 17.46
CA ASP A 34 -11.00 7.78 18.58
C ASP A 34 -9.85 6.82 18.28
N TRP A 35 -10.09 5.75 17.53
CA TRP A 35 -9.06 4.85 17.09
C TRP A 35 -8.10 5.51 16.08
N GLN A 36 -8.61 6.38 15.17
CA GLN A 36 -7.78 7.16 14.25
C GLN A 36 -6.92 8.19 14.99
N LYS A 37 -7.51 8.86 16.00
CA LYS A 37 -6.76 9.77 16.88
C LYS A 37 -5.58 9.07 17.53
N ARG A 38 -5.78 7.83 18.03
CA ARG A 38 -4.70 7.02 18.61
C ARG A 38 -3.61 6.70 17.57
N ALA A 39 -3.98 6.29 16.35
CA ALA A 39 -3.02 6.00 15.27
C ALA A 39 -2.18 7.25 14.93
N VAL A 40 -2.82 8.41 14.79
CA VAL A 40 -2.12 9.68 14.53
C VAL A 40 -1.22 10.08 15.68
N GLN A 41 -1.68 10.00 16.95
CA GLN A 41 -0.87 10.28 18.12
C GLN A 41 0.39 9.40 18.17
N TRP A 42 0.20 8.10 17.93
CA TRP A 42 1.29 7.14 17.89
C TRP A 42 2.29 7.49 16.79
N ALA A 43 1.82 7.80 15.57
CA ALA A 43 2.68 8.16 14.44
C ALA A 43 3.42 9.49 14.67
N ILE A 44 2.78 10.49 15.29
CA ILE A 44 3.41 11.76 15.68
C ILE A 44 4.50 11.53 16.72
N LYS A 45 4.23 10.71 17.74
CA LYS A 45 5.22 10.39 18.77
C LYS A 45 6.44 9.67 18.20
N ARG A 46 6.25 8.79 17.23
CA ARG A 46 7.35 8.14 16.51
C ARG A 46 8.12 9.14 15.63
N GLY A 47 7.41 10.08 14.98
CA GLY A 47 7.96 11.04 14.02
C GLY A 47 8.38 10.42 12.70
N ARG A 48 8.74 9.12 12.71
CA ARG A 48 9.01 8.28 11.55
C ARG A 48 8.23 6.99 11.70
N ALA A 49 7.16 6.86 10.94
CA ALA A 49 6.18 5.80 11.13
C ALA A 49 5.55 5.35 9.83
N ALA A 50 4.96 4.15 9.84
CA ALA A 50 4.11 3.67 8.78
C ALA A 50 2.69 3.38 9.28
N LEU A 51 1.68 3.74 8.49
CA LEU A 51 0.29 3.38 8.67
C LEU A 51 -0.12 2.43 7.54
N PHE A 52 -0.09 1.15 7.83
CA PHE A 52 -0.52 0.08 6.93
C PHE A 52 -1.97 -0.26 7.24
N GLU A 53 -2.86 0.48 6.65
CA GLU A 53 -4.29 0.38 6.92
C GLU A 53 -5.06 -0.11 5.70
N GLU A 54 -6.07 -0.92 5.95
CA GLU A 54 -7.01 -1.34 4.93
C GLU A 54 -7.65 -0.15 4.18
N CYS A 55 -8.09 -0.42 2.95
CA CYS A 55 -8.82 0.56 2.18
C CYS A 55 -10.15 0.92 2.85
N GLY A 56 -10.47 2.21 2.94
CA GLY A 56 -11.72 2.69 3.53
C GLY A 56 -11.64 3.03 5.02
N LEU A 57 -10.49 2.87 5.67
CA LEU A 57 -10.29 3.25 7.07
C LEU A 57 -9.97 4.74 7.29
N GLY A 58 -9.99 5.56 6.23
CA GLY A 58 -9.83 7.00 6.35
C GLY A 58 -8.38 7.47 6.46
N LYS A 59 -7.43 6.74 5.84
CA LYS A 59 -6.01 7.11 5.79
C LYS A 59 -5.76 8.56 5.40
N THR A 60 -6.51 9.08 4.43
CA THR A 60 -6.34 10.45 3.93
C THR A 60 -6.49 11.49 5.03
N LEU A 61 -7.52 11.38 5.88
CA LEU A 61 -7.69 12.30 7.00
C LEU A 61 -6.56 12.17 8.03
N GLN A 62 -6.13 10.95 8.34
CA GLN A 62 -5.03 10.70 9.27
C GLN A 62 -3.70 11.28 8.75
N GLN A 63 -3.42 11.14 7.46
CA GLN A 63 -2.25 11.73 6.78
C GLN A 63 -2.27 13.27 6.85
N LEU A 64 -3.41 13.87 6.51
CA LEU A 64 -3.59 15.32 6.54
C LEU A 64 -3.47 15.85 7.97
N GLU A 65 -4.03 15.15 8.94
CA GLU A 65 -3.93 15.54 10.34
C GLU A 65 -2.49 15.41 10.86
N TRP A 66 -1.79 14.33 10.54
CA TRP A 66 -0.38 14.19 10.86
C TRP A 66 0.45 15.32 10.24
N ALA A 67 0.22 15.63 8.97
CA ALA A 67 0.92 16.71 8.26
C ALA A 67 0.64 18.09 8.89
N ARG A 68 -0.63 18.37 9.27
CA ARG A 68 -1.03 19.60 9.96
C ARG A 68 -0.30 19.76 11.29
N LEU A 69 -0.22 18.70 12.09
CA LEU A 69 0.44 18.73 13.39
C LEU A 69 1.95 18.90 13.26
N VAL A 70 2.59 18.24 12.28
CA VAL A 70 4.02 18.43 11.98
C VAL A 70 4.27 19.86 11.51
N HIS A 71 3.46 20.39 10.60
CA HIS A 71 3.55 21.78 10.15
C HIS A 71 3.45 22.75 11.36
N GLN A 72 2.46 22.59 12.22
CA GLN A 72 2.27 23.45 13.40
C GLN A 72 3.43 23.36 14.38
N HIS A 73 4.04 22.18 14.52
CA HIS A 73 5.19 21.97 15.40
C HIS A 73 6.48 22.62 14.87
N CYS A 74 6.70 22.52 13.55
CA CYS A 74 7.94 23.00 12.91
C CYS A 74 7.86 24.44 12.40
N GLY A 75 6.65 24.94 12.09
CA GLY A 75 6.45 26.22 11.39
C GLY A 75 6.91 26.24 9.94
N GLN A 76 7.14 25.06 9.33
CA GLN A 76 7.68 24.87 7.98
C GLN A 76 6.74 24.02 7.12
N PRO A 77 6.84 24.08 5.77
CA PRO A 77 6.02 23.28 4.88
C PRO A 77 6.17 21.78 5.11
N VAL A 78 5.08 21.05 4.84
CA VAL A 78 5.04 19.58 4.77
C VAL A 78 4.60 19.16 3.38
N VAL A 79 5.20 18.11 2.83
CA VAL A 79 4.81 17.54 1.55
C VAL A 79 4.05 16.23 1.73
N VAL A 80 3.00 16.05 0.93
CA VAL A 80 2.29 14.78 0.76
C VAL A 80 2.44 14.36 -0.69
N HIS A 81 3.25 13.32 -0.91
CA HIS A 81 3.34 12.68 -2.22
C HIS A 81 2.19 11.72 -2.41
N CYS A 82 1.48 11.87 -3.51
CA CYS A 82 0.34 11.03 -3.85
C CYS A 82 0.27 10.73 -5.36
N PRO A 83 -0.40 9.64 -5.75
CA PRO A 83 -0.68 9.35 -7.15
C PRO A 83 -1.47 10.47 -7.84
N VAL A 84 -1.31 10.60 -9.18
CA VAL A 84 -1.89 11.69 -9.98
C VAL A 84 -3.39 11.87 -9.75
N GLY A 85 -4.15 10.78 -9.72
CA GLY A 85 -5.63 10.83 -9.58
C GLY A 85 -6.13 11.13 -8.17
N VAL A 86 -5.25 11.23 -7.16
CA VAL A 86 -5.65 11.34 -5.75
C VAL A 86 -5.61 12.77 -5.23
N ARG A 87 -4.80 13.64 -5.82
CA ARG A 87 -4.56 15.01 -5.32
C ARG A 87 -5.83 15.81 -5.11
N SER A 88 -6.67 15.89 -6.15
CA SER A 88 -7.92 16.65 -6.09
C SER A 88 -8.91 16.07 -5.09
N GLN A 89 -8.94 14.74 -4.96
CA GLN A 89 -9.75 14.10 -3.93
C GLN A 89 -9.22 14.41 -2.53
N THR A 90 -7.90 14.34 -2.31
CA THR A 90 -7.29 14.69 -1.02
C THR A 90 -7.57 16.15 -0.65
N LYS A 91 -7.57 17.06 -1.62
CA LYS A 91 -7.96 18.46 -1.39
C LYS A 91 -9.43 18.61 -1.00
N ARG A 92 -10.35 17.90 -1.67
CA ARG A 92 -11.78 17.87 -1.29
C ARG A 92 -12.00 17.28 0.12
N GLU A 93 -11.23 16.25 0.47
CA GLU A 93 -11.26 15.71 1.84
C GLU A 93 -10.78 16.76 2.85
N ALA A 94 -9.72 17.52 2.53
CA ALA A 94 -9.27 18.62 3.39
C ALA A 94 -10.35 19.68 3.60
N GLU A 95 -11.09 20.06 2.56
CA GLU A 95 -12.25 20.98 2.62
C GLU A 95 -13.32 20.42 3.57
N LYS A 96 -13.68 19.16 3.39
CA LYS A 96 -14.68 18.47 4.22
C LYS A 96 -14.32 18.46 5.70
N PHE A 97 -13.03 18.39 6.01
CA PHE A 97 -12.54 18.30 7.39
C PHE A 97 -12.05 19.63 7.97
N GLY A 98 -12.25 20.74 7.24
CA GLY A 98 -11.98 22.11 7.73
C GLY A 98 -10.50 22.45 7.86
N ILE A 99 -9.64 21.84 7.03
CA ILE A 99 -8.19 22.08 6.98
C ILE A 99 -7.72 22.55 5.59
N ASP A 100 -8.64 22.92 4.72
CA ASP A 100 -8.41 23.32 3.34
C ASP A 100 -7.51 24.55 3.21
N SER A 101 -7.61 25.51 4.14
CA SER A 101 -6.79 26.72 4.16
C SER A 101 -5.28 26.43 4.30
N LEU A 102 -4.92 25.25 4.78
CA LEU A 102 -3.54 24.79 4.93
C LEU A 102 -3.07 23.92 3.77
N VAL A 103 -3.95 23.54 2.81
CA VAL A 103 -3.66 22.51 1.80
C VAL A 103 -3.67 23.11 0.40
N THR A 104 -2.58 22.96 -0.34
CA THR A 104 -2.48 23.30 -1.76
C THR A 104 -2.06 22.12 -2.61
N VAL A 105 -2.40 22.18 -3.90
CA VAL A 105 -1.83 21.31 -4.94
C VAL A 105 -0.69 22.09 -5.59
N ALA A 106 0.53 21.59 -5.55
CA ALA A 106 1.69 22.23 -6.13
C ALA A 106 2.27 21.40 -7.30
N ASP A 107 2.58 22.08 -8.39
CA ASP A 107 3.18 21.51 -9.60
C ASP A 107 4.61 22.02 -9.86
N SER A 108 5.03 23.05 -9.11
CA SER A 108 6.37 23.67 -9.15
C SER A 108 6.74 24.23 -7.77
N GLN A 109 8.03 24.53 -7.58
CA GLN A 109 8.58 25.05 -6.32
C GLN A 109 7.93 26.37 -5.87
N ASP A 110 7.59 27.25 -6.80
CA ASP A 110 7.01 28.58 -6.55
C ASP A 110 5.55 28.52 -6.07
N GLU A 111 4.88 27.38 -6.24
CA GLU A 111 3.52 27.13 -5.75
C GLU A 111 3.50 26.55 -4.32
N VAL A 112 4.67 26.29 -3.74
CA VAL A 112 4.78 25.77 -2.37
C VAL A 112 4.34 26.81 -1.37
N ILE A 113 3.36 26.46 -0.55
CA ILE A 113 2.89 27.30 0.57
C ILE A 113 3.51 26.84 1.90
N ASN A 114 3.53 27.72 2.87
CA ASN A 114 3.85 27.35 4.26
C ASN A 114 2.64 26.63 4.90
N GLY A 115 2.48 25.37 4.54
CA GLY A 115 1.37 24.50 4.88
C GLY A 115 1.61 23.08 4.37
N ILE A 116 0.55 22.42 3.91
CA ILE A 116 0.56 21.07 3.37
C ILE A 116 0.51 21.14 1.83
N ASN A 117 1.49 20.55 1.17
CA ASN A 117 1.65 20.63 -0.28
C ASN A 117 1.44 19.24 -0.89
N LEU A 118 0.40 19.09 -1.71
CA LEU A 118 0.08 17.85 -2.42
C LEU A 118 0.84 17.80 -3.75
N ILE A 119 1.77 16.86 -3.87
CA ILE A 119 2.68 16.75 -5.02
C ILE A 119 2.62 15.33 -5.59
N ASN A 120 2.62 15.22 -6.92
CA ASN A 120 2.76 13.91 -7.57
C ASN A 120 4.17 13.37 -7.46
N TYR A 121 4.30 12.05 -7.34
CA TYR A 121 5.60 11.37 -7.34
C TYR A 121 6.45 11.70 -8.58
N GLU A 122 5.84 11.82 -9.75
CA GLU A 122 6.51 12.12 -11.02
C GLU A 122 7.14 13.52 -11.07
N LYS A 123 6.62 14.45 -10.24
CA LYS A 123 7.08 15.84 -10.17
C LYS A 123 8.11 16.09 -9.07
N LEU A 124 8.51 15.07 -8.31
CA LEU A 124 9.45 15.19 -7.20
C LEU A 124 10.72 15.99 -7.58
N HIS A 125 11.25 15.76 -8.79
CA HIS A 125 12.46 16.42 -9.29
C HIS A 125 12.34 17.94 -9.48
N LYS A 126 11.13 18.52 -9.35
CA LYS A 126 10.89 19.97 -9.49
C LYS A 126 10.92 20.72 -8.16
N PHE A 127 11.11 20.01 -7.07
CA PHE A 127 11.04 20.58 -5.73
C PHE A 127 12.36 20.38 -4.98
N ASP A 128 12.74 21.39 -4.20
CA ASP A 128 13.84 21.26 -3.24
C ASP A 128 13.35 20.52 -1.98
N PRO A 129 13.84 19.29 -1.70
CA PRO A 129 13.42 18.55 -0.53
C PRO A 129 13.74 19.25 0.80
N ALA A 130 14.76 20.11 0.85
CA ALA A 130 15.15 20.85 2.04
C ALA A 130 14.09 21.85 2.51
N THR A 131 13.17 22.24 1.62
CA THR A 131 12.03 23.10 1.95
C THR A 131 11.09 22.45 2.97
N PHE A 132 11.03 21.11 3.04
CA PHE A 132 10.00 20.40 3.80
C PHE A 132 10.54 19.81 5.11
N CYS A 133 9.91 20.14 6.23
CA CYS A 133 10.24 19.54 7.53
C CYS A 133 9.63 18.13 7.71
N GLY A 134 8.61 17.80 6.94
CA GLY A 134 7.93 16.51 6.98
C GLY A 134 7.50 16.03 5.60
N VAL A 135 7.51 14.71 5.41
CA VAL A 135 7.07 14.05 4.19
C VAL A 135 6.11 12.91 4.49
N VAL A 136 5.03 12.86 3.73
CA VAL A 136 4.05 11.77 3.72
C VAL A 136 4.09 11.10 2.36
N LEU A 137 4.13 9.78 2.33
CA LEU A 137 3.92 8.99 1.13
C LEU A 137 2.53 8.35 1.18
N ASP A 138 1.59 8.86 0.40
CA ASP A 138 0.31 8.21 0.14
C ASP A 138 0.49 7.14 -0.94
N GLU A 139 0.01 5.94 -0.69
CA GLU A 139 0.32 4.72 -1.45
C GLU A 139 1.83 4.43 -1.49
N SER A 140 2.43 4.32 -0.30
CA SER A 140 3.87 4.04 -0.14
C SER A 140 4.34 2.69 -0.69
N SER A 141 3.43 1.86 -1.21
CA SER A 141 3.75 0.69 -2.04
C SER A 141 4.59 1.03 -3.28
N ILE A 142 4.69 2.30 -3.65
CA ILE A 142 5.64 2.79 -4.68
C ILE A 142 7.11 2.49 -4.32
N LEU A 143 7.41 2.28 -3.04
CA LEU A 143 8.73 1.85 -2.56
C LEU A 143 9.06 0.40 -2.89
N LYS A 144 8.08 -0.41 -3.37
CA LYS A 144 8.31 -1.79 -3.79
C LYS A 144 9.37 -1.86 -4.89
N GLY A 145 10.06 -2.97 -4.93
CA GLY A 145 11.10 -3.21 -5.92
C GLY A 145 12.46 -2.65 -5.50
N MET A 146 13.40 -3.57 -5.27
CA MET A 146 14.75 -3.27 -4.76
C MET A 146 15.52 -2.29 -5.66
N ASN A 147 15.25 -2.27 -6.96
CA ASN A 147 15.95 -1.44 -7.95
C ASN A 147 15.13 -0.26 -8.48
N SER A 148 14.00 0.08 -7.85
CA SER A 148 13.14 1.18 -8.29
C SER A 148 13.88 2.52 -8.25
N VAL A 149 13.88 3.23 -9.37
CA VAL A 149 14.44 4.60 -9.48
C VAL A 149 13.71 5.55 -8.53
N THR A 150 12.39 5.44 -8.46
CA THR A 150 11.57 6.28 -7.56
C THR A 150 11.93 6.07 -6.09
N ARG A 151 12.18 4.82 -5.65
CA ARG A 151 12.62 4.54 -4.28
C ARG A 151 13.95 5.21 -3.96
N LYS A 152 14.94 5.07 -4.86
CA LYS A 152 16.26 5.69 -4.69
C LYS A 152 16.14 7.22 -4.59
N LEU A 153 15.37 7.82 -5.47
CA LEU A 153 15.13 9.25 -5.48
C LEU A 153 14.44 9.73 -4.19
N LEU A 154 13.42 9.03 -3.70
CA LEU A 154 12.74 9.36 -2.44
C LEU A 154 13.66 9.23 -1.22
N LYS A 155 14.52 8.18 -1.20
CA LYS A 155 15.54 8.01 -0.14
C LYS A 155 16.55 9.17 -0.14
N GLU A 156 17.08 9.51 -1.31
CA GLU A 156 18.07 10.58 -1.48
C GLU A 156 17.46 11.95 -1.12
N SER A 157 16.25 12.24 -1.62
CA SER A 157 15.57 13.51 -1.39
C SER A 157 15.20 13.73 0.08
N TYR A 158 14.67 12.72 0.75
CA TYR A 158 14.14 12.87 2.11
C TYR A 158 14.98 12.19 3.20
N GLY A 159 16.18 11.72 2.86
CA GLY A 159 17.09 11.07 3.80
C GLY A 159 17.40 11.89 5.06
N GLN A 160 17.38 13.22 4.97
CA GLN A 160 17.63 14.13 6.08
C GLN A 160 16.36 14.71 6.71
N THR A 161 15.17 14.52 6.07
CA THR A 161 13.90 15.01 6.60
C THR A 161 13.58 14.34 7.93
N ARG A 162 13.27 15.15 8.95
CA ARG A 162 13.07 14.66 10.33
C ARG A 162 11.81 13.82 10.46
N PHE A 163 10.69 14.30 9.92
CA PHE A 163 9.38 13.67 10.07
C PHE A 163 8.99 12.94 8.78
N ARG A 164 8.70 11.64 8.87
CA ARG A 164 8.38 10.80 7.70
C ARG A 164 7.22 9.88 8.03
N LEU A 165 6.24 9.85 7.13
CA LEU A 165 5.08 8.96 7.25
C LEU A 165 4.90 8.19 5.94
N ALA A 166 4.79 6.86 6.03
CA ALA A 166 4.49 5.99 4.89
C ALA A 166 3.10 5.37 5.09
N CYS A 167 2.21 5.51 4.11
CA CYS A 167 0.83 5.02 4.20
C CYS A 167 0.47 4.16 3.00
N THR A 168 -0.04 2.96 3.23
CA THR A 168 -0.57 2.07 2.18
C THR A 168 -1.41 0.94 2.78
N ALA A 169 -2.27 0.34 1.97
CA ALA A 169 -2.96 -0.89 2.32
C ALA A 169 -2.15 -2.16 1.95
N THR A 170 -1.18 -2.02 1.04
CA THR A 170 -0.39 -3.14 0.49
C THR A 170 1.11 -2.87 0.66
N PRO A 171 1.64 -2.94 1.90
CA PRO A 171 3.04 -2.56 2.16
C PRO A 171 4.07 -3.49 1.53
N ALA A 172 3.72 -4.76 1.31
CA ALA A 172 4.59 -5.77 0.74
C ALA A 172 3.79 -6.68 -0.22
N PRO A 173 3.38 -6.13 -1.41
CA PRO A 173 2.46 -6.83 -2.30
C PRO A 173 3.06 -8.04 -3.01
N ASN A 174 4.37 -8.19 -3.04
CA ASN A 174 5.04 -9.32 -3.69
C ASN A 174 5.77 -10.22 -2.71
N ASP A 175 6.44 -9.65 -1.70
CA ASP A 175 7.23 -10.39 -0.72
C ASP A 175 7.45 -9.55 0.54
N HIS A 176 7.52 -10.19 1.71
CA HIS A 176 7.79 -9.54 3.01
C HIS A 176 9.12 -8.75 3.04
N MET A 177 10.06 -9.06 2.15
CA MET A 177 11.30 -8.28 1.99
C MET A 177 11.05 -6.81 1.64
N GLU A 178 9.93 -6.49 0.97
CA GLU A 178 9.59 -5.13 0.59
C GLU A 178 9.36 -4.21 1.80
N LEU A 179 9.08 -4.77 2.98
CA LEU A 179 9.03 -4.02 4.25
C LEU A 179 10.37 -3.36 4.59
N GLY A 180 11.49 -3.95 4.13
CA GLY A 180 12.82 -3.35 4.25
C GLY A 180 12.94 -2.00 3.54
N ASN A 181 12.23 -1.82 2.42
CA ASN A 181 12.23 -0.56 1.68
C ASN A 181 11.50 0.55 2.44
N HIS A 182 10.42 0.22 3.16
CA HIS A 182 9.73 1.15 4.05
C HIS A 182 10.62 1.51 5.26
N ALA A 183 11.26 0.50 5.86
CA ALA A 183 12.18 0.73 6.97
C ALA A 183 13.37 1.62 6.55
N GLU A 184 13.89 1.45 5.34
CA GLU A 184 14.93 2.30 4.76
C GLU A 184 14.47 3.76 4.57
N PHE A 185 13.31 3.96 3.92
CA PHE A 185 12.75 5.29 3.74
C PHE A 185 12.51 5.99 5.08
N LEU A 186 12.02 5.28 6.08
CA LEU A 186 11.81 5.81 7.42
C LEU A 186 13.12 6.01 8.21
N GLY A 187 14.24 5.49 7.72
CA GLY A 187 15.55 5.55 8.40
C GLY A 187 15.62 4.66 9.64
N ILE A 188 14.87 3.55 9.64
CA ILE A 188 14.85 2.56 10.73
C ILE A 188 16.04 1.60 10.60
N CYS A 189 16.22 1.01 9.42
CA CYS A 189 17.39 0.18 9.09
C CYS A 189 17.56 0.03 7.58
N GLU A 190 18.75 -0.37 7.15
CA GLU A 190 18.99 -0.75 5.75
C GLU A 190 18.34 -2.12 5.46
N PRO A 191 17.83 -2.34 4.22
CA PRO A 191 17.20 -3.61 3.83
C PRO A 191 18.10 -4.83 4.06
N VAL A 192 19.40 -4.69 3.81
CA VAL A 192 20.38 -5.76 4.00
C VAL A 192 20.48 -6.18 5.47
N ASP A 193 20.41 -5.24 6.40
CA ASP A 193 20.44 -5.53 7.84
C ASP A 193 19.19 -6.29 8.28
N MET A 194 18.02 -5.94 7.74
CA MET A 194 16.78 -6.67 7.97
C MET A 194 16.87 -8.11 7.42
N LEU A 195 17.33 -8.26 6.17
CA LEU A 195 17.49 -9.58 5.53
C LEU A 195 18.43 -10.47 6.33
N ASN A 196 19.60 -9.98 6.68
CA ASN A 196 20.58 -10.74 7.47
C ASN A 196 20.04 -11.18 8.84
N ARG A 197 19.18 -10.37 9.46
CA ARG A 197 18.62 -10.64 10.78
C ARG A 197 17.50 -11.67 10.76
N TYR A 198 16.57 -11.55 9.82
CA TYR A 198 15.30 -12.27 9.85
C TYR A 198 15.10 -13.28 8.73
N PHE A 199 15.87 -13.16 7.64
CA PHE A 199 15.67 -13.97 6.45
C PHE A 199 16.81 -14.94 6.21
N VAL A 200 16.59 -15.92 5.36
CA VAL A 200 17.59 -16.89 4.87
C VAL A 200 17.36 -17.10 3.38
N HIS A 201 18.44 -17.35 2.65
CA HIS A 201 18.33 -17.76 1.25
C HIS A 201 17.57 -19.09 1.14
N ASP A 202 16.75 -19.21 0.12
CA ASP A 202 16.12 -20.50 -0.17
C ASP A 202 17.17 -21.52 -0.62
N SER A 203 17.05 -22.74 -0.13
CA SER A 203 18.01 -23.81 -0.43
C SER A 203 18.04 -24.22 -1.91
N GLY A 204 16.95 -23.95 -2.65
CA GLY A 204 16.83 -24.24 -4.08
C GLY A 204 17.16 -23.09 -5.02
N ASP A 205 17.15 -21.85 -4.51
CA ASP A 205 17.38 -20.65 -5.31
C ASP A 205 17.94 -19.53 -4.43
N THR A 206 19.24 -19.30 -4.53
CA THR A 206 19.94 -18.30 -3.72
C THR A 206 19.54 -16.85 -4.02
N SER A 207 18.78 -16.63 -5.09
CA SER A 207 18.18 -15.30 -5.37
C SER A 207 16.93 -15.02 -4.56
N LYS A 208 16.31 -16.07 -3.97
CA LYS A 208 15.09 -15.96 -3.16
C LYS A 208 15.41 -15.99 -1.68
N TRP A 209 14.76 -15.09 -0.96
CA TRP A 209 14.82 -14.99 0.48
C TRP A 209 13.50 -15.47 1.08
N ARG A 210 13.58 -16.15 2.20
CA ARG A 210 12.40 -16.50 3.00
C ARG A 210 12.59 -16.13 4.46
N LEU A 211 11.52 -15.74 5.12
CA LEU A 211 11.52 -15.46 6.55
C LEU A 211 11.85 -16.74 7.33
N ARG A 212 12.78 -16.66 8.29
CA ARG A 212 13.13 -17.79 9.17
C ARG A 212 11.96 -18.06 10.10
N GLY A 213 11.47 -19.31 10.16
CA GLY A 213 10.32 -19.66 10.99
C GLY A 213 10.49 -19.31 12.48
N HIS A 214 11.70 -19.52 13.04
CA HIS A 214 11.99 -19.14 14.43
C HIS A 214 12.12 -17.63 14.66
N ALA A 215 12.36 -16.84 13.61
CA ALA A 215 12.49 -15.38 13.67
C ALA A 215 11.17 -14.63 13.38
N GLU A 216 10.12 -15.33 12.99
CA GLU A 216 8.86 -14.71 12.54
C GLU A 216 8.23 -13.81 13.62
N LYS A 217 8.15 -14.30 14.87
CA LYS A 217 7.62 -13.49 15.98
C LYS A 217 8.44 -12.25 16.25
N ASP A 218 9.77 -12.36 16.19
CA ASP A 218 10.69 -11.26 16.44
C ASP A 218 10.63 -10.24 15.28
N PHE A 219 10.46 -10.73 14.04
CA PHE A 219 10.27 -9.91 12.86
C PHE A 219 9.00 -9.04 12.97
N TRP A 220 7.85 -9.65 13.26
CA TRP A 220 6.59 -8.89 13.41
C TRP A 220 6.62 -7.97 14.63
N SER A 221 7.27 -8.37 15.72
CA SER A 221 7.50 -7.50 16.87
C SER A 221 8.39 -6.30 16.54
N TRP A 222 9.39 -6.47 15.68
CA TRP A 222 10.21 -5.38 15.18
C TRP A 222 9.42 -4.46 14.25
N VAL A 223 8.63 -5.00 13.32
CA VAL A 223 7.78 -4.19 12.43
C VAL A 223 6.80 -3.34 13.24
N SER A 224 6.16 -3.90 14.28
CA SER A 224 5.21 -3.17 15.12
C SER A 224 5.82 -1.99 15.90
N GLN A 225 7.15 -1.86 15.98
CA GLN A 225 7.80 -0.70 16.60
C GLN A 225 7.76 0.56 15.75
N TRP A 226 7.60 0.44 14.43
CA TRP A 226 7.62 1.56 13.48
C TRP A 226 6.44 1.57 12.51
N ALA A 227 5.66 0.50 12.45
CA ALA A 227 4.47 0.38 11.60
C ALA A 227 3.26 -0.06 12.42
N VAL A 228 2.11 0.54 12.14
CA VAL A 228 0.79 0.11 12.59
C VAL A 228 0.10 -0.58 11.43
N CYS A 229 -0.41 -1.79 11.63
CA CYS A 229 -1.22 -2.50 10.66
C CYS A 229 -2.66 -2.60 11.17
N ILE A 230 -3.61 -2.02 10.45
CA ILE A 230 -5.00 -1.95 10.84
C ILE A 230 -5.85 -2.50 9.71
N SER A 231 -6.51 -3.63 9.96
CA SER A 231 -7.51 -4.21 9.05
C SER A 231 -8.92 -3.76 9.42
N LYS A 232 -9.14 -3.50 10.70
CA LYS A 232 -10.41 -3.03 11.27
C LYS A 232 -10.16 -2.24 12.56
N PRO A 233 -11.08 -1.38 12.98
CA PRO A 233 -10.90 -0.54 14.17
C PRO A 233 -10.56 -1.28 15.45
N SER A 234 -11.11 -2.50 15.66
CA SER A 234 -10.84 -3.30 16.85
C SER A 234 -9.37 -3.76 16.97
N ASP A 235 -8.57 -3.73 15.90
CA ASP A 235 -7.15 -4.06 15.95
C ASP A 235 -6.37 -3.10 16.86
N ILE A 236 -6.88 -1.88 17.05
CA ILE A 236 -6.30 -0.87 17.95
C ILE A 236 -7.31 -0.34 18.99
N GLY A 237 -8.25 -1.20 19.39
CA GLY A 237 -9.18 -0.91 20.47
C GLY A 237 -10.34 0.03 20.09
N GLY A 238 -10.67 0.13 18.80
CA GLY A 238 -11.88 0.78 18.31
C GLY A 238 -13.06 -0.20 18.22
N GLU A 239 -14.22 0.32 17.85
CA GLU A 239 -15.41 -0.48 17.60
C GLU A 239 -15.56 -0.74 16.10
N ASP A 240 -15.89 -1.99 15.72
CA ASP A 240 -16.08 -2.40 14.32
C ASP A 240 -17.48 -2.04 13.78
N ALA A 241 -18.32 -1.40 14.58
CA ALA A 241 -19.64 -0.96 14.16
C ALA A 241 -19.57 -0.06 12.91
N GLY A 242 -20.26 -0.47 11.85
CA GLY A 242 -20.24 0.23 10.55
C GLY A 242 -19.07 -0.12 9.64
N TYR A 243 -18.06 -0.85 10.11
CA TYR A 243 -16.90 -1.29 9.30
C TYR A 243 -17.05 -2.71 8.75
N ALA A 244 -18.09 -3.45 9.13
CA ALA A 244 -18.38 -4.74 8.53
C ALA A 244 -18.70 -4.55 7.04
N LEU A 245 -17.83 -5.11 6.18
CA LEU A 245 -18.07 -5.10 4.75
C LEU A 245 -19.11 -6.15 4.37
N PRO A 246 -19.95 -5.87 3.35
CA PRO A 246 -20.87 -6.87 2.83
C PRO A 246 -20.10 -8.03 2.18
N GLU A 247 -20.83 -9.10 1.90
CA GLU A 247 -20.25 -10.26 1.21
C GLU A 247 -19.59 -9.86 -0.12
N MET A 248 -18.42 -10.44 -0.41
CA MET A 248 -17.76 -10.36 -1.70
C MET A 248 -17.91 -11.68 -2.44
N ILE A 249 -18.59 -11.64 -3.59
CA ILE A 249 -18.91 -12.83 -4.39
C ILE A 249 -18.00 -12.84 -5.62
N ILE A 250 -17.03 -13.73 -5.64
CA ILE A 250 -16.11 -13.89 -6.79
C ILE A 250 -16.64 -15.00 -7.70
N LYS A 251 -16.86 -14.66 -8.98
CA LYS A 251 -17.29 -15.61 -10.03
C LYS A 251 -16.27 -15.65 -11.16
N ARG A 252 -15.77 -16.84 -11.44
CA ARG A 252 -14.84 -17.08 -12.55
C ARG A 252 -15.59 -17.55 -13.78
N HIS A 253 -15.25 -17.01 -14.94
CA HIS A 253 -15.85 -17.32 -16.22
C HIS A 253 -14.75 -17.76 -17.16
N HIS A 254 -14.69 -19.06 -17.42
CA HIS A 254 -13.73 -19.62 -18.35
C HIS A 254 -14.19 -19.40 -19.77
N VAL A 255 -13.28 -18.99 -20.65
CA VAL A 255 -13.49 -18.86 -22.09
C VAL A 255 -12.45 -19.70 -22.82
N THR A 256 -12.91 -20.42 -23.81
CA THR A 256 -12.07 -21.19 -24.73
C THR A 256 -11.97 -20.40 -26.02
N PRO A 257 -10.79 -20.02 -26.51
CA PRO A 257 -10.67 -19.37 -27.80
C PRO A 257 -11.12 -20.29 -28.93
N GLU A 258 -11.83 -19.75 -29.92
CA GLU A 258 -12.08 -20.47 -31.15
C GLU A 258 -10.76 -20.66 -31.92
N ILE A 259 -10.33 -21.91 -32.07
CA ILE A 259 -9.00 -22.30 -32.57
C ILE A 259 -8.93 -22.28 -34.09
N ASP A 260 -9.64 -21.40 -34.78
CA ASP A 260 -9.54 -21.35 -36.25
C ASP A 260 -8.25 -20.71 -36.78
N ASN A 261 -7.40 -20.13 -35.93
CA ASN A 261 -6.16 -19.46 -36.31
C ASN A 261 -4.94 -19.80 -35.45
N ALA A 262 -4.83 -20.99 -34.89
CA ALA A 262 -3.60 -21.40 -34.24
C ALA A 262 -2.49 -21.54 -35.31
N PRO A 263 -1.32 -20.91 -35.15
CA PRO A 263 -0.17 -21.16 -36.01
C PRO A 263 0.12 -22.65 -36.01
N SER A 264 0.12 -23.25 -37.20
CA SER A 264 0.36 -24.67 -37.42
C SER A 264 1.70 -25.09 -36.79
N GLY A 265 1.63 -25.82 -35.69
CA GLY A 265 2.82 -26.36 -35.04
C GLY A 265 2.80 -26.47 -33.51
N MET A 266 1.86 -25.87 -32.79
CA MET A 266 1.77 -25.99 -31.34
C MET A 266 0.63 -26.92 -30.92
N LEU A 267 0.95 -28.20 -30.72
CA LEU A 267 -0.02 -29.23 -30.36
C LEU A 267 -0.23 -29.38 -28.84
N PHE A 268 0.60 -28.82 -27.98
CA PHE A 268 0.45 -28.85 -26.52
C PHE A 268 1.15 -27.66 -25.85
N ASN A 269 0.47 -27.03 -24.92
CA ASN A 269 1.01 -26.05 -23.99
C ASN A 269 2.13 -26.68 -23.14
N THR A 270 3.37 -26.47 -23.52
CA THR A 270 4.47 -26.63 -22.59
C THR A 270 4.61 -25.32 -21.82
N SER A 271 4.38 -25.41 -20.52
CA SER A 271 4.49 -24.34 -19.53
C SER A 271 5.93 -23.81 -19.36
N GLY A 272 6.43 -23.17 -20.40
CA GLY A 272 7.65 -22.38 -20.40
C GLY A 272 7.26 -20.91 -20.50
N ILE A 273 6.99 -20.26 -19.37
CA ILE A 273 6.41 -18.93 -19.29
C ILE A 273 7.47 -17.90 -19.59
N SER A 274 7.59 -17.46 -20.83
CA SER A 274 8.23 -16.18 -21.15
C SER A 274 7.16 -15.07 -21.21
N ALA A 275 7.52 -13.83 -20.84
CA ALA A 275 6.62 -12.69 -20.94
C ALA A 275 6.05 -12.49 -22.37
N THR A 276 6.81 -12.89 -23.39
CA THR A 276 6.42 -12.80 -24.80
C THR A 276 5.29 -13.76 -25.15
N THR A 277 5.36 -15.02 -24.69
CA THR A 277 4.35 -16.04 -24.91
C THR A 277 3.01 -15.65 -24.30
N MET A 278 3.04 -15.00 -23.15
CA MET A 278 1.84 -14.51 -22.47
C MET A 278 1.13 -13.37 -23.21
N HIS A 279 1.89 -12.45 -23.81
CA HIS A 279 1.29 -11.38 -24.61
C HIS A 279 0.62 -11.92 -25.88
N GLU A 280 1.16 -12.96 -26.47
CA GLU A 280 0.57 -13.65 -27.60
C GLU A 280 -0.71 -14.37 -27.19
N GLU A 281 -0.71 -15.13 -26.10
CA GLU A 281 -1.91 -15.80 -25.56
C GLU A 281 -3.02 -14.82 -25.19
N LYS A 282 -2.68 -13.71 -24.52
CA LYS A 282 -3.64 -12.65 -24.19
C LYS A 282 -4.29 -12.05 -25.44
N ARG A 283 -3.55 -11.94 -26.55
CA ARG A 283 -4.10 -11.48 -27.83
C ARG A 283 -5.05 -12.49 -28.46
N LEU A 284 -4.70 -13.77 -28.45
CA LEU A 284 -5.52 -14.85 -29.02
C LEU A 284 -6.87 -14.99 -28.28
N THR A 285 -6.88 -14.77 -26.98
CA THR A 285 -8.09 -14.88 -26.14
C THR A 285 -8.85 -13.56 -25.95
N ASN A 286 -8.34 -12.46 -26.52
CA ASN A 286 -8.86 -11.11 -26.29
C ASN A 286 -10.35 -10.98 -26.65
N GLU A 287 -10.73 -11.39 -27.86
CA GLU A 287 -12.09 -11.25 -28.35
C GLU A 287 -13.08 -12.03 -27.48
N ALA A 288 -12.81 -13.30 -27.21
CA ALA A 288 -13.68 -14.14 -26.37
C ALA A 288 -13.84 -13.60 -24.95
N ARG A 289 -12.73 -13.12 -24.32
CA ARG A 289 -12.77 -12.52 -22.99
C ARG A 289 -13.56 -11.22 -22.96
N CYS A 290 -13.34 -10.33 -23.94
CA CYS A 290 -14.03 -9.04 -24.00
C CYS A 290 -15.50 -9.20 -24.34
N GLN A 291 -15.86 -10.13 -25.25
CA GLN A 291 -17.24 -10.48 -25.51
C GLN A 291 -17.96 -10.98 -24.26
N ARG A 292 -17.34 -11.92 -23.53
CA ARG A 292 -17.92 -12.45 -22.30
C ARG A 292 -18.07 -11.36 -21.22
N ALA A 293 -17.11 -10.50 -21.07
CA ALA A 293 -17.17 -9.36 -20.14
C ALA A 293 -18.31 -8.39 -20.53
N ALA A 294 -18.50 -8.14 -21.81
CA ALA A 294 -19.58 -7.30 -22.31
C ALA A 294 -20.98 -7.92 -22.10
N GLU A 295 -21.13 -9.23 -22.27
CA GLU A 295 -22.37 -9.96 -21.96
C GLU A 295 -22.74 -9.82 -20.48
N LEU A 296 -21.78 -10.01 -19.58
CA LEU A 296 -21.97 -9.83 -18.14
C LEU A 296 -22.39 -8.40 -17.81
N ALA A 297 -21.76 -7.39 -18.44
CA ALA A 297 -22.12 -6.00 -18.26
C ALA A 297 -23.54 -5.67 -18.77
N LYS A 298 -23.94 -6.26 -19.91
CA LYS A 298 -25.30 -6.09 -20.48
C LYS A 298 -26.37 -6.76 -19.61
N SER A 299 -26.04 -7.89 -18.98
CA SER A 299 -26.96 -8.60 -18.08
C SER A 299 -27.16 -7.91 -16.74
N THR A 300 -26.37 -6.88 -16.43
CA THR A 300 -26.41 -6.13 -15.19
C THR A 300 -27.12 -4.80 -15.41
N SER A 301 -28.15 -4.51 -14.61
CA SER A 301 -28.90 -3.24 -14.71
C SER A 301 -28.24 -2.08 -14.00
N GLY A 302 -27.43 -2.35 -12.96
CA GLY A 302 -26.73 -1.35 -12.15
C GLY A 302 -25.44 -0.82 -12.79
N PRO A 303 -24.73 0.06 -12.08
CA PRO A 303 -23.39 0.50 -12.47
C PRO A 303 -22.42 -0.68 -12.58
N VAL A 304 -21.57 -0.66 -13.59
CA VAL A 304 -20.57 -1.70 -13.85
C VAL A 304 -19.21 -1.07 -14.10
N LEU A 305 -18.20 -1.58 -13.42
CA LEU A 305 -16.80 -1.21 -13.60
C LEU A 305 -16.06 -2.35 -14.28
N ILE A 306 -15.54 -2.12 -15.50
CA ILE A 306 -14.80 -3.12 -16.25
C ILE A 306 -13.32 -2.79 -16.22
N TRP A 307 -12.54 -3.72 -15.75
CA TRP A 307 -11.10 -3.65 -15.68
C TRP A 307 -10.46 -4.38 -16.86
N CYS A 308 -9.62 -3.66 -17.59
CA CYS A 308 -8.77 -4.20 -18.65
C CYS A 308 -7.28 -4.03 -18.25
N ASP A 309 -6.41 -4.88 -18.79
CA ASP A 309 -4.97 -4.81 -18.56
C ASP A 309 -4.26 -4.06 -19.70
N THR A 310 -4.79 -4.17 -20.91
CA THR A 310 -4.18 -3.64 -22.13
C THR A 310 -5.12 -2.68 -22.88
N ASN A 311 -4.54 -1.86 -23.79
CA ASN A 311 -5.36 -0.96 -24.62
C ASN A 311 -6.21 -1.72 -25.62
N TYR A 312 -5.69 -2.82 -26.20
CA TYR A 312 -6.45 -3.61 -27.17
C TYR A 312 -7.67 -4.31 -26.54
N GLU A 313 -7.61 -4.66 -25.24
CA GLU A 313 -8.80 -5.13 -24.50
C GLU A 313 -9.84 -4.02 -24.37
N ALA A 314 -9.41 -2.80 -24.07
CA ALA A 314 -10.31 -1.65 -24.00
C ALA A 314 -10.95 -1.34 -25.35
N ASP A 315 -10.17 -1.38 -26.45
CA ASP A 315 -10.66 -1.21 -27.81
C ASP A 315 -11.72 -2.26 -28.18
N GLU A 316 -11.49 -3.52 -27.81
CA GLU A 316 -12.42 -4.62 -28.05
C GLU A 316 -13.71 -4.48 -27.24
N LEU A 317 -13.59 -4.16 -25.95
CA LEU A 317 -14.75 -3.89 -25.09
C LEU A 317 -15.61 -2.75 -25.63
N ARG A 318 -15.02 -1.70 -26.19
CA ARG A 318 -15.75 -0.59 -26.81
C ARG A 318 -16.57 -0.98 -28.02
N LYS A 319 -16.12 -1.95 -28.82
CA LYS A 319 -16.91 -2.48 -29.93
C LYS A 319 -18.23 -3.14 -29.46
N HIS A 320 -18.13 -3.89 -28.36
CA HIS A 320 -19.28 -4.58 -27.77
C HIS A 320 -20.16 -3.69 -26.87
N LEU A 321 -19.58 -2.61 -26.31
CA LEU A 321 -20.23 -1.66 -25.38
C LEU A 321 -20.01 -0.20 -25.86
N PRO A 322 -20.66 0.24 -26.95
CA PRO A 322 -20.43 1.56 -27.53
C PRO A 322 -20.78 2.72 -26.58
N ASP A 323 -21.76 2.51 -25.69
CA ASP A 323 -22.21 3.51 -24.72
C ASP A 323 -21.35 3.56 -23.44
N ALA A 324 -20.36 2.66 -23.28
CA ALA A 324 -19.49 2.68 -22.14
C ALA A 324 -18.49 3.85 -22.22
N VAL A 325 -18.18 4.48 -21.09
CA VAL A 325 -17.13 5.49 -21.01
C VAL A 325 -15.80 4.82 -20.73
N GLU A 326 -14.82 5.09 -21.57
CA GLU A 326 -13.45 4.61 -21.40
C GLU A 326 -12.57 5.73 -20.83
N VAL A 327 -11.64 5.34 -19.93
CA VAL A 327 -10.62 6.25 -19.40
C VAL A 327 -9.23 5.64 -19.62
N ARG A 328 -8.40 6.35 -20.40
CA ARG A 328 -6.99 6.02 -20.68
C ARG A 328 -6.03 6.91 -19.91
N GLY A 329 -4.75 6.50 -19.85
CA GLY A 329 -3.73 7.25 -19.13
C GLY A 329 -3.42 8.63 -19.72
N ASP A 330 -3.52 8.76 -21.03
CA ASP A 330 -3.27 9.97 -21.82
C ASP A 330 -4.50 10.87 -22.02
N ASP A 331 -5.69 10.45 -21.54
CA ASP A 331 -6.89 11.28 -21.60
C ASP A 331 -6.70 12.57 -20.79
N LYS A 332 -6.95 13.71 -21.43
CA LYS A 332 -6.90 15.03 -20.78
C LYS A 332 -8.04 15.24 -19.79
N ASP A 333 -9.18 14.60 -20.04
CA ASP A 333 -10.43 14.68 -19.28
C ASP A 333 -10.64 13.50 -18.31
N LYS A 334 -9.57 12.71 -18.08
CA LYS A 334 -9.65 11.48 -17.26
C LYS A 334 -10.25 11.72 -15.87
N GLU A 335 -9.87 12.81 -15.21
CA GLU A 335 -10.37 13.12 -13.88
C GLU A 335 -11.88 13.39 -13.91
N SER A 336 -12.36 14.17 -14.87
CA SER A 336 -13.78 14.46 -15.05
C SER A 336 -14.60 13.19 -15.32
N LYS A 337 -14.08 12.28 -16.16
CA LYS A 337 -14.73 11.00 -16.44
C LYS A 337 -14.78 10.09 -15.20
N LEU A 338 -13.69 10.00 -14.45
CA LEU A 338 -13.64 9.19 -13.23
C LEU A 338 -14.61 9.71 -12.16
N LEU A 339 -14.69 11.03 -11.99
CA LEU A 339 -15.65 11.67 -11.09
C LEU A 339 -17.08 11.49 -11.59
N GLY A 340 -17.31 11.64 -12.90
CA GLY A 340 -18.64 11.41 -13.51
C GLY A 340 -19.17 10.01 -13.23
N PHE A 341 -18.32 8.96 -13.25
CA PHE A 341 -18.73 7.63 -12.82
C PHE A 341 -19.05 7.56 -11.33
N ALA A 342 -18.22 8.17 -10.49
CA ALA A 342 -18.47 8.22 -9.04
C ALA A 342 -19.79 8.92 -8.70
N ASP A 343 -20.17 9.93 -9.50
CA ASP A 343 -21.42 10.69 -9.37
C ASP A 343 -22.62 10.00 -10.10
N GLY A 344 -22.41 8.84 -10.73
CA GLY A 344 -23.46 8.08 -11.38
C GLY A 344 -23.94 8.64 -12.73
N GLN A 345 -23.14 9.49 -13.40
CA GLN A 345 -23.52 10.13 -14.68
C GLN A 345 -23.63 9.13 -15.83
N PHE A 346 -22.95 7.99 -15.73
CA PHE A 346 -23.04 6.91 -16.73
C PHE A 346 -22.88 5.55 -16.06
N ARG A 347 -23.40 4.53 -16.73
CA ARG A 347 -23.56 3.20 -16.13
C ARG A 347 -22.31 2.33 -16.20
N VAL A 348 -21.52 2.41 -17.27
CA VAL A 348 -20.37 1.51 -17.50
C VAL A 348 -19.10 2.33 -17.65
N LEU A 349 -18.12 2.04 -16.80
CA LEU A 349 -16.77 2.57 -16.90
C LEU A 349 -15.80 1.46 -17.30
N ILE A 350 -14.98 1.70 -18.32
CA ILE A 350 -13.87 0.83 -18.72
C ILE A 350 -12.57 1.53 -18.41
N SER A 351 -11.70 0.92 -17.63
CA SER A 351 -10.38 1.47 -17.34
C SER A 351 -9.38 0.40 -16.88
N LYS A 352 -8.12 0.78 -16.78
CA LYS A 352 -7.09 -0.08 -16.21
C LYS A 352 -6.99 0.13 -14.68
N PRO A 353 -6.68 -0.92 -13.90
CA PRO A 353 -6.41 -0.79 -12.46
C PRO A 353 -5.34 0.25 -12.15
N SER A 354 -4.32 0.40 -12.99
CA SER A 354 -3.26 1.41 -12.85
C SER A 354 -3.75 2.86 -13.01
N ILE A 355 -4.92 3.10 -13.61
CA ILE A 355 -5.48 4.43 -13.87
C ILE A 355 -6.58 4.74 -12.86
N ALA A 356 -7.63 3.93 -12.83
CA ALA A 356 -8.81 4.14 -11.99
C ALA A 356 -8.80 3.32 -10.68
N GLY A 357 -7.79 2.45 -10.51
CA GLY A 357 -7.62 1.62 -9.31
C GLY A 357 -7.04 2.37 -8.10
N PHE A 358 -6.67 3.64 -8.23
CA PHE A 358 -6.12 4.43 -7.13
C PHE A 358 -7.02 5.63 -6.78
N GLY A 359 -7.23 5.86 -5.49
CA GLY A 359 -7.84 7.06 -4.94
C GLY A 359 -9.36 7.20 -5.04
N MET A 360 -10.00 6.72 -6.10
CA MET A 360 -11.43 6.95 -6.35
C MET A 360 -12.34 6.08 -5.48
N ASN A 361 -13.56 6.57 -5.23
CA ASN A 361 -14.57 5.89 -4.44
C ASN A 361 -15.78 5.53 -5.32
N TYR A 362 -16.01 4.23 -5.51
CA TYR A 362 -17.10 3.71 -6.34
C TYR A 362 -18.08 2.82 -5.53
N GLN A 363 -18.44 3.22 -4.32
CA GLN A 363 -19.37 2.49 -3.45
C GLN A 363 -20.76 2.30 -4.07
N HIS A 364 -21.17 3.16 -5.01
CA HIS A 364 -22.44 3.03 -5.72
C HIS A 364 -22.44 1.84 -6.69
N CYS A 365 -21.26 1.33 -7.07
CA CYS A 365 -21.07 0.21 -8.00
C CYS A 365 -20.86 -1.07 -7.20
N ASP A 366 -21.75 -2.05 -7.37
CA ASP A 366 -21.68 -3.36 -6.72
C ASP A 366 -21.21 -4.49 -7.66
N THR A 367 -20.86 -4.15 -8.92
CA THR A 367 -20.45 -5.14 -9.90
C THR A 367 -19.17 -4.70 -10.60
N GLN A 368 -18.14 -5.53 -10.48
CA GLN A 368 -16.87 -5.36 -11.19
C GLN A 368 -16.59 -6.55 -12.08
N ILE A 369 -16.03 -6.29 -13.26
CA ILE A 369 -15.69 -7.32 -14.25
C ILE A 369 -14.22 -7.13 -14.65
N PHE A 370 -13.40 -8.13 -14.46
CA PHE A 370 -12.03 -8.19 -14.96
C PHE A 370 -12.04 -8.92 -16.29
N ALA A 371 -11.89 -8.20 -17.39
CA ALA A 371 -11.75 -8.75 -18.74
C ALA A 371 -10.34 -9.29 -19.00
N GLY A 372 -9.37 -8.85 -18.22
CA GLY A 372 -8.00 -9.36 -18.18
C GLY A 372 -7.40 -9.17 -16.80
N LEU A 373 -6.62 -10.14 -16.33
CA LEU A 373 -5.84 -10.05 -15.13
C LEU A 373 -4.36 -9.83 -15.45
N SER A 374 -3.69 -9.07 -14.59
CA SER A 374 -2.23 -8.99 -14.56
C SER A 374 -1.67 -9.80 -13.39
N TYR A 375 -0.36 -10.05 -13.38
CA TYR A 375 0.33 -10.68 -12.24
C TYR A 375 0.41 -9.78 -11.00
N SER A 376 -0.10 -8.54 -11.09
CA SER A 376 -0.07 -7.59 -9.99
C SER A 376 -1.24 -7.81 -9.04
N PHE A 377 -0.98 -8.51 -7.94
CA PHE A 377 -1.93 -8.63 -6.83
C PHE A 377 -2.37 -7.25 -6.32
N GLU A 378 -1.43 -6.32 -6.18
CA GLU A 378 -1.73 -4.96 -5.74
C GLU A 378 -2.75 -4.27 -6.64
N SER A 379 -2.56 -4.34 -7.98
CA SER A 379 -3.50 -3.73 -8.93
C SER A 379 -4.89 -4.35 -8.82
N TYR A 380 -4.97 -5.68 -8.71
CA TYR A 380 -6.21 -6.40 -8.48
C TYR A 380 -6.87 -5.99 -7.14
N TYR A 381 -6.11 -6.03 -6.06
CA TYR A 381 -6.57 -5.68 -4.73
C TYR A 381 -7.10 -4.24 -4.66
N GLN A 382 -6.32 -3.27 -5.15
CA GLN A 382 -6.72 -1.87 -5.20
C GLN A 382 -7.98 -1.65 -6.04
N ALA A 383 -8.11 -2.34 -7.18
CA ALA A 383 -9.29 -2.29 -8.04
C ALA A 383 -10.55 -2.80 -7.32
N VAL A 384 -10.47 -3.98 -6.69
CA VAL A 384 -11.59 -4.55 -5.92
C VAL A 384 -12.02 -3.59 -4.81
N ARG A 385 -11.07 -2.99 -4.10
CA ARG A 385 -11.31 -2.04 -3.00
C ARG A 385 -11.89 -0.70 -3.42
N ARG A 386 -12.12 -0.44 -4.73
CA ARG A 386 -12.86 0.75 -5.17
C ARG A 386 -14.35 0.65 -4.87
N SER A 387 -14.93 -0.54 -4.94
CA SER A 387 -16.33 -0.81 -4.64
C SER A 387 -16.52 -1.51 -3.29
N TRP A 388 -15.68 -2.50 -2.97
CA TRP A 388 -15.75 -3.28 -1.74
C TRP A 388 -14.96 -2.58 -0.62
N ARG A 389 -15.58 -1.58 -0.02
CA ARG A 389 -14.96 -0.71 0.99
C ARG A 389 -15.98 -0.19 2.00
N PHE A 390 -15.52 0.43 3.07
CA PHE A 390 -16.36 1.07 4.07
C PHE A 390 -17.47 1.92 3.42
N GLY A 391 -18.69 1.75 3.89
CA GLY A 391 -19.89 2.42 3.37
C GLY A 391 -20.61 1.66 2.24
N GLN A 392 -20.05 0.58 1.70
CA GLN A 392 -20.77 -0.33 0.80
C GLN A 392 -21.83 -1.11 1.59
N LYS A 393 -23.06 -1.14 1.08
CA LYS A 393 -24.20 -1.79 1.72
C LYS A 393 -24.69 -3.05 1.00
N LYS A 394 -24.27 -3.23 -0.26
CA LYS A 394 -24.68 -4.35 -1.11
C LYS A 394 -23.56 -5.36 -1.24
N PRO A 395 -23.87 -6.67 -1.37
CA PRO A 395 -22.86 -7.65 -1.78
C PRO A 395 -22.18 -7.22 -3.09
N VAL A 396 -20.85 -7.27 -3.11
CA VAL A 396 -20.07 -6.88 -4.28
C VAL A 396 -19.74 -8.12 -5.12
N LYS A 397 -20.11 -8.09 -6.38
CA LYS A 397 -19.88 -9.16 -7.35
C LYS A 397 -18.63 -8.85 -8.16
N ILE A 398 -17.66 -9.74 -8.08
CA ILE A 398 -16.42 -9.67 -8.83
C ILE A 398 -16.45 -10.80 -9.88
N HIS A 399 -16.58 -10.44 -11.15
CA HIS A 399 -16.51 -11.37 -12.26
C HIS A 399 -15.09 -11.33 -12.83
N ILE A 400 -14.45 -12.48 -12.93
CA ILE A 400 -13.12 -12.63 -13.50
C ILE A 400 -13.28 -13.49 -14.76
N VAL A 401 -12.99 -12.91 -15.93
CA VAL A 401 -13.01 -13.63 -17.19
C VAL A 401 -11.58 -14.10 -17.48
N ILE A 402 -11.40 -15.41 -17.55
CA ILE A 402 -10.11 -16.09 -17.69
C ILE A 402 -10.13 -17.02 -18.88
N ALA A 403 -9.04 -17.08 -19.61
CA ALA A 403 -8.80 -18.16 -20.56
C ALA A 403 -8.14 -19.35 -19.83
N ASP A 404 -8.25 -20.54 -20.39
CA ASP A 404 -7.64 -21.75 -19.81
C ASP A 404 -6.11 -21.62 -19.67
N SER A 405 -5.48 -20.78 -20.49
CA SER A 405 -4.06 -20.43 -20.43
C SER A 405 -3.68 -19.49 -19.26
N ASP A 406 -4.63 -18.80 -18.64
CA ASP A 406 -4.39 -17.80 -17.59
C ASP A 406 -4.21 -18.42 -16.17
N SER A 407 -4.23 -19.73 -16.03
CA SER A 407 -4.15 -20.46 -14.74
C SER A 407 -2.91 -20.08 -13.91
N ALA A 408 -1.79 -19.76 -14.57
CA ALA A 408 -0.56 -19.32 -13.92
C ALA A 408 -0.72 -17.92 -13.29
N ILE A 409 -1.44 -17.01 -13.93
CA ILE A 409 -1.73 -15.66 -13.40
C ILE A 409 -2.62 -15.79 -12.18
N GLU A 410 -3.67 -16.60 -12.27
CA GLU A 410 -4.60 -16.84 -11.16
C GLU A 410 -3.89 -17.43 -9.94
N SER A 411 -3.05 -18.45 -10.15
CA SER A 411 -2.27 -19.07 -9.09
C SER A 411 -1.30 -18.08 -8.42
N ALA A 412 -0.67 -17.21 -9.21
CA ALA A 412 0.23 -16.19 -8.68
C ALA A 412 -0.52 -15.12 -7.86
N VAL A 413 -1.69 -14.68 -8.30
CA VAL A 413 -2.53 -13.71 -7.57
C VAL A 413 -3.04 -14.34 -6.27
N ALA A 414 -3.56 -15.58 -6.31
CA ALA A 414 -4.06 -16.28 -5.13
C ALA A 414 -2.96 -16.51 -4.07
N ARG A 415 -1.74 -16.88 -4.50
CA ARG A 415 -0.61 -17.00 -3.57
C ARG A 415 -0.30 -15.68 -2.88
N LYS A 416 -0.19 -14.58 -3.63
CA LYS A 416 0.12 -13.26 -3.08
C LYS A 416 -0.99 -12.74 -2.15
N GLU A 417 -2.25 -13.08 -2.44
CA GLU A 417 -3.39 -12.80 -1.56
C GLU A 417 -3.23 -13.54 -0.21
N SER A 418 -2.86 -14.82 -0.26
CA SER A 418 -2.58 -15.62 0.94
C SER A 418 -1.40 -15.04 1.75
N ASP A 419 -0.30 -14.68 1.08
CA ASP A 419 0.88 -14.08 1.71
C ASP A 419 0.53 -12.75 2.38
N HIS A 420 -0.31 -11.95 1.74
CA HIS A 420 -0.82 -10.68 2.30
C HIS A 420 -1.68 -10.91 3.55
N ALA A 421 -2.56 -11.91 3.55
CA ALA A 421 -3.39 -12.26 4.71
C ALA A 421 -2.53 -12.75 5.90
N VAL A 422 -1.49 -13.55 5.63
CA VAL A 422 -0.52 -13.99 6.64
C VAL A 422 0.21 -12.81 7.24
N MET A 423 0.67 -11.86 6.41
CA MET A 423 1.32 -10.64 6.86
C MET A 423 0.40 -9.82 7.78
N GLN A 424 -0.83 -9.55 7.36
CA GLN A 424 -1.80 -8.80 8.17
C GLN A 424 -2.06 -9.47 9.52
N SER A 425 -2.27 -10.79 9.52
CA SER A 425 -2.47 -11.55 10.75
C SER A 425 -1.25 -11.51 11.68
N GLY A 426 -0.06 -11.68 11.15
CA GLY A 426 1.20 -11.61 11.91
C GLY A 426 1.41 -10.25 12.56
N MET A 427 1.18 -9.17 11.81
CA MET A 427 1.30 -7.80 12.31
C MET A 427 0.21 -7.48 13.34
N ALA A 428 -1.05 -7.82 13.09
CA ALA A 428 -2.15 -7.61 14.04
C ALA A 428 -1.91 -8.36 15.37
N GLN A 429 -1.42 -9.60 15.33
CA GLN A 429 -1.04 -10.35 16.53
C GLN A 429 0.13 -9.70 17.29
N ALA A 430 1.15 -9.21 16.58
CA ALA A 430 2.27 -8.53 17.21
C ALA A 430 1.81 -7.23 17.90
N MET A 431 0.95 -6.47 17.24
CA MET A 431 0.35 -5.25 17.79
C MET A 431 -0.51 -5.53 19.00
N SER A 432 -1.40 -6.53 18.97
CA SER A 432 -2.26 -6.86 20.11
C SER A 432 -1.45 -7.28 21.35
N ARG A 433 -0.28 -7.90 21.17
CA ARG A 433 0.65 -8.22 22.26
C ARG A 433 1.36 -6.98 22.82
N SER A 434 1.64 -6.00 21.99
CA SER A 434 2.24 -4.71 22.41
C SER A 434 1.19 -3.70 22.87
N ASN A 435 -0.06 -3.80 22.42
CA ASN A 435 -1.13 -2.83 22.70
C ASN A 435 -1.50 -2.67 24.18
N GLY A 436 -1.37 -3.72 25.00
CA GLY A 436 -1.52 -3.61 26.45
C GLY A 436 -0.49 -2.70 27.11
N ILE A 437 0.59 -2.41 26.41
CA ILE A 437 1.78 -1.71 26.93
C ILE A 437 1.94 -0.31 26.29
N GLU A 438 1.70 -0.17 24.97
CA GLU A 438 1.97 1.09 24.25
C GLU A 438 0.80 2.10 24.30
N TRP A 439 -0.42 1.63 24.26
CA TRP A 439 -1.60 2.49 24.24
C TRP A 439 -1.92 3.09 25.62
N ASN A 440 -1.35 2.54 26.69
CA ASN A 440 -1.48 3.04 28.07
C ASN A 440 -0.31 3.90 28.55
N GLY A 441 0.60 4.30 27.66
CA GLY A 441 1.73 5.17 28.02
C GLY A 441 2.87 4.51 28.81
N ASP A 442 2.77 3.20 29.10
CA ASP A 442 3.73 2.50 29.98
C ASP A 442 4.91 1.82 29.26
N MET A 443 4.91 1.79 27.92
CA MET A 443 5.99 1.12 27.16
C MET A 443 7.38 1.75 27.29
N LEU A 444 7.45 3.00 27.68
CA LEU A 444 8.75 3.66 27.95
C LEU A 444 9.43 3.13 29.22
N LYS A 445 8.74 2.36 30.05
CA LYS A 445 9.23 1.86 31.34
C LYS A 445 9.61 0.39 31.38
N GLN A 446 9.19 -0.42 30.40
CA GLN A 446 9.65 -1.81 30.37
C GLN A 446 11.09 -1.88 29.84
N ARG A 447 12.03 -2.03 30.78
CA ARG A 447 13.40 -2.43 30.44
C ARG A 447 13.36 -3.81 29.80
N TYR A 448 13.96 -3.92 28.60
CA TYR A 448 14.26 -5.21 28.01
C TYR A 448 14.98 -6.07 29.06
N ARG A 449 14.37 -7.15 29.49
CA ARG A 449 15.04 -8.19 30.26
C ARG A 449 15.43 -9.26 29.26
N PRO A 450 16.72 -9.41 28.93
CA PRO A 450 17.16 -10.52 28.07
C PRO A 450 16.71 -11.83 28.74
N ARG A 451 16.10 -12.74 27.99
CA ARG A 451 15.70 -14.06 28.49
C ARG A 451 16.89 -14.92 28.91
N VAL A 452 18.08 -14.57 28.45
CA VAL A 452 19.36 -15.14 28.85
C VAL A 452 20.26 -13.95 29.18
N LEU A 453 20.67 -13.85 30.44
CA LEU A 453 21.80 -13.01 30.82
C LEU A 453 23.02 -13.57 30.09
N ILE A 454 23.55 -12.81 29.15
CA ILE A 454 24.87 -13.12 28.59
C ILE A 454 25.84 -12.77 29.71
N GLU A 455 26.29 -13.78 30.46
CA GLU A 455 27.42 -13.62 31.40
C GLU A 455 28.63 -13.25 30.56
N VAL A 456 29.27 -12.14 30.95
CA VAL A 456 30.53 -11.77 30.30
C VAL A 456 31.53 -12.86 30.67
N PRO A 457 32.14 -13.54 29.70
CA PRO A 457 33.10 -14.57 30.03
C PRO A 457 34.20 -14.06 30.92
N SER A 458 34.54 -14.80 31.95
CA SER A 458 35.50 -14.40 33.01
C SER A 458 36.89 -13.96 32.49
N PHE A 459 37.29 -14.39 31.29
CA PHE A 459 38.50 -13.93 30.63
C PHE A 459 38.46 -12.46 30.18
N ILE A 460 37.26 -11.87 30.07
CA ILE A 460 37.09 -10.43 29.71
C ILE A 460 37.13 -9.57 30.99
N GLU A 461 36.70 -10.10 32.14
CA GLU A 461 36.76 -9.37 33.43
C GLU A 461 38.18 -9.15 33.93
N GLY A 462 39.12 -10.02 33.56
CA GLY A 462 40.53 -9.91 33.96
C GLY A 462 41.36 -8.82 33.28
N VAL A 463 40.83 -8.20 32.20
CA VAL A 463 41.55 -7.18 31.41
C VAL A 463 41.32 -5.74 31.93
N ALA A 464 40.36 -5.56 32.83
CA ALA A 464 39.99 -4.23 33.34
C ALA A 464 40.88 -3.78 34.57
N SER A 465 41.81 -4.61 35.02
CA SER A 465 42.64 -4.30 36.21
C SER A 465 44.11 -3.97 35.89
N CYS A 466 44.52 -3.87 34.64
CA CYS A 466 45.82 -3.34 34.26
C CYS A 466 45.65 -2.00 33.57
N LYS A 467 46.01 -0.94 34.29
CA LYS A 467 46.06 0.49 33.96
C LYS A 467 46.18 0.85 32.49
#